data_e308b25c9e404486989f694da8e802ee
#
_entry.id   e308b25c9e404486989f694da8e802ee
#
_cell.length_a   1.000
_cell.length_b   1.000
_cell.length_c   1.000
_cell.angle_alpha   90.00
_cell.angle_beta   90.00
_cell.angle_gamma   90.00
#
_symmetry.space_group_name_H-M   'P 1'
#
loop_
_entity.id
_entity.type
_entity.pdbx_description
1 polymer ?
#
loop_
_entity_poly.entity_id
_entity_poly.type
_entity_poly.pdbx_seq_one_letter_code
_entity_poly.pdbx_strand_id
1 'polypeptide(L)'
;GTFDVCLVNVEDGIMQVKDTEGDNWLGGKNLDNAIVDEILVPYLKENYTIDSFLEDETKKILLKNALKVKAEEIKINLSFSNSYDVISNLGEYPEDDEGEEIELDFEVTHEQMVAVLGPVFQKAVDIAKEVLSRNKLPGASLNSLILVGGPTFSPVLRELLAAQICSPDTSVDPMTVVARGAAIYASQFDVDEAIVDEVRDVTKIQLELSYESQTVETEEMLVVKLNKDKTQGKIPSKVFVTVKRSDGGWESNKAEIDETGDIIDLVLREGKPNTYEVFLTNEIGDDLPCEPKEFTIIQGVKPGNATLAYGYGVELLGENGKANFYTIPGLEK
;
A
#
# COMPACT_ATOMS: atom_id res chain seq x y z
N GLY A 1 10.70 9.96 7.30
CA GLY A 1 9.74 9.57 6.26
C GLY A 1 10.25 9.95 4.89
N THR A 2 9.77 9.26 3.87
CA THR A 2 10.06 9.49 2.46
C THR A 2 8.80 9.97 1.76
N PHE A 3 8.97 10.69 0.68
CA PHE A 3 7.91 11.01 -0.27
C PHE A 3 8.21 10.27 -1.57
N ASP A 4 7.22 9.54 -2.06
CA ASP A 4 7.31 8.80 -3.32
C ASP A 4 6.08 9.10 -4.17
N VAL A 5 6.30 9.28 -5.47
CA VAL A 5 5.24 9.42 -6.47
C VAL A 5 5.46 8.39 -7.57
N CYS A 6 4.37 7.75 -7.98
CA CYS A 6 4.38 6.72 -8.99
C CYS A 6 3.30 7.01 -10.04
N LEU A 7 3.71 7.09 -11.30
CA LEU A 7 2.80 7.16 -12.43
C LEU A 7 2.51 5.75 -12.92
N VAL A 8 1.24 5.35 -12.84
CA VAL A 8 0.79 4.02 -13.25
C VAL A 8 -0.13 4.14 -14.47
N ASN A 9 0.08 3.30 -15.46
CA ASN A 9 -0.81 3.10 -16.59
C ASN A 9 -1.52 1.75 -16.48
N VAL A 10 -2.80 1.74 -16.82
CA VAL A 10 -3.58 0.51 -16.94
C VAL A 10 -4.02 0.41 -18.40
N GLU A 11 -3.54 -0.60 -19.10
CA GLU A 11 -3.84 -0.86 -20.51
C GLU A 11 -4.17 -2.34 -20.69
N ASP A 12 -5.30 -2.65 -21.29
CA ASP A 12 -5.81 -4.01 -21.46
C ASP A 12 -5.85 -4.82 -20.14
N GLY A 13 -6.22 -4.14 -19.03
CA GLY A 13 -6.25 -4.73 -17.70
C GLY A 13 -4.88 -4.99 -17.05
N ILE A 14 -3.78 -4.62 -17.70
CA ILE A 14 -2.42 -4.76 -17.16
C ILE A 14 -1.98 -3.45 -16.54
N MET A 15 -1.64 -3.48 -15.26
CA MET A 15 -1.10 -2.35 -14.52
C MET A 15 0.42 -2.28 -14.70
N GLN A 16 0.92 -1.17 -15.18
CA GLN A 16 2.35 -0.92 -15.38
C GLN A 16 2.77 0.39 -14.71
N VAL A 17 3.85 0.34 -13.96
CA VAL A 17 4.55 1.54 -13.49
C VAL A 17 5.28 2.16 -14.67
N LYS A 18 4.92 3.38 -15.04
CA LYS A 18 5.54 4.13 -16.14
C LYS A 18 6.69 4.98 -15.68
N ASP A 19 6.58 5.54 -14.48
CA ASP A 19 7.59 6.46 -13.95
C ASP A 19 7.47 6.57 -12.44
N THR A 20 8.58 6.81 -11.77
CA THR A 20 8.67 7.02 -10.32
C THR A 20 9.64 8.14 -10.00
N GLU A 21 9.33 8.90 -8.96
CA GLU A 21 10.22 9.93 -8.40
C GLU A 21 9.96 10.04 -6.91
N GLY A 22 10.90 10.58 -6.16
CA GLY A 22 10.71 10.75 -4.73
C GLY A 22 11.78 11.61 -4.06
N ASP A 23 11.56 11.88 -2.78
CA ASP A 23 12.51 12.54 -1.90
C ASP A 23 12.62 11.74 -0.59
N ASN A 24 13.77 11.15 -0.35
CA ASN A 24 14.05 10.33 0.84
C ASN A 24 14.06 11.14 2.15
N TRP A 25 14.05 12.45 2.06
CA TRP A 25 14.14 13.37 3.20
C TRP A 25 12.86 14.19 3.39
N LEU A 26 11.85 14.04 2.54
CA LEU A 26 10.57 14.74 2.62
C LEU A 26 9.51 13.82 3.22
N GLY A 27 8.93 14.22 4.36
CA GLY A 27 7.90 13.41 5.01
C GLY A 27 7.33 14.05 6.26
N GLY A 28 6.58 13.29 7.06
CA GLY A 28 5.89 13.77 8.27
C GLY A 28 6.78 14.53 9.24
N LYS A 29 8.04 14.09 9.43
CA LYS A 29 9.01 14.79 10.30
C LYS A 29 9.33 16.21 9.83
N ASN A 30 9.29 16.49 8.54
CA ASN A 30 9.52 17.84 8.03
C ASN A 30 8.34 18.75 8.35
N LEU A 31 7.12 18.21 8.33
CA LEU A 31 5.90 18.90 8.73
C LEU A 31 5.94 19.21 10.24
N ASP A 32 6.30 18.23 11.06
CA ASP A 32 6.42 18.41 12.51
C ASP A 32 7.47 19.47 12.85
N ASN A 33 8.64 19.42 12.19
CA ASN A 33 9.67 20.43 12.38
C ASN A 33 9.19 21.83 11.96
N ALA A 34 8.45 21.96 10.86
CA ALA A 34 7.91 23.24 10.43
C ALA A 34 6.94 23.81 11.47
N ILE A 35 6.06 23.00 12.08
CA ILE A 35 5.17 23.41 13.15
C ILE A 35 5.97 23.84 14.40
N VAL A 36 7.01 23.07 14.77
CA VAL A 36 7.90 23.44 15.89
C VAL A 36 8.57 24.78 15.62
N ASP A 37 9.16 24.96 14.44
CA ASP A 37 9.99 26.13 14.14
C ASP A 37 9.17 27.41 13.90
N GLU A 38 7.97 27.29 13.30
CA GLU A 38 7.17 28.43 12.85
C GLU A 38 5.95 28.73 13.74
N ILE A 39 5.56 27.81 14.65
CA ILE A 39 4.43 28.01 15.57
C ILE A 39 4.89 27.90 17.02
N LEU A 40 5.43 26.74 17.43
CA LEU A 40 5.68 26.46 18.84
C LEU A 40 6.86 27.28 19.40
N VAL A 41 7.99 27.33 18.70
CA VAL A 41 9.13 28.13 19.14
C VAL A 41 8.83 29.64 19.15
N PRO A 42 8.16 30.24 18.15
CA PRO A 42 7.70 31.63 18.24
C PRO A 42 6.78 31.91 19.42
N TYR A 43 5.80 31.03 19.69
CA TYR A 43 4.93 31.15 20.87
C TYR A 43 5.73 31.16 22.17
N LEU A 44 6.71 30.24 22.30
CA LEU A 44 7.55 30.22 23.50
C LEU A 44 8.41 31.50 23.67
N LYS A 45 8.96 32.02 22.55
CA LYS A 45 9.74 33.26 22.57
C LYS A 45 8.92 34.50 22.96
N GLU A 46 7.64 34.49 22.64
CA GLU A 46 6.74 35.60 22.96
C GLU A 46 6.33 35.60 24.44
N ASN A 47 6.20 34.40 25.05
CA ASN A 47 5.62 34.22 26.37
C ASN A 47 6.63 33.86 27.46
N TYR A 48 7.85 33.37 27.09
CA TYR A 48 8.84 32.85 28.03
C TYR A 48 10.26 33.30 27.69
N THR A 49 11.14 33.31 28.68
CA THR A 49 12.58 33.58 28.47
C THR A 49 13.30 32.27 28.21
N ILE A 50 13.55 31.95 26.91
CA ILE A 50 14.16 30.68 26.49
C ILE A 50 15.49 30.83 25.77
N ASP A 51 16.20 31.94 25.99
CA ASP A 51 17.44 32.23 25.25
C ASP A 51 18.52 31.18 25.49
N SER A 52 18.69 30.69 26.74
CA SER A 52 19.66 29.63 27.05
C SER A 52 19.37 28.32 26.32
N PHE A 53 18.07 28.02 26.09
CA PHE A 53 17.67 26.83 25.32
C PHE A 53 18.00 26.95 23.82
N LEU A 54 18.00 28.16 23.30
CA LEU A 54 18.25 28.40 21.86
C LEU A 54 19.73 28.58 21.54
N GLU A 55 20.53 29.07 22.52
CA GLU A 55 21.97 29.24 22.38
C GLU A 55 22.78 27.95 22.58
N ASP A 56 22.31 27.07 23.47
CA ASP A 56 22.92 25.73 23.67
C ASP A 56 22.30 24.69 22.72
N GLU A 57 23.10 24.17 21.80
CA GLU A 57 22.63 23.21 20.79
C GLU A 57 22.05 21.93 21.42
N THR A 58 22.53 21.48 22.58
CA THR A 58 22.00 20.29 23.26
C THR A 58 20.61 20.57 23.83
N LYS A 59 20.45 21.70 24.55
CA LYS A 59 19.17 22.11 25.10
C LYS A 59 18.15 22.40 24.01
N LYS A 60 18.56 23.05 22.93
CA LYS A 60 17.73 23.31 21.75
C LYS A 60 17.18 22.04 21.11
N ILE A 61 18.04 21.02 20.93
CA ILE A 61 17.62 19.72 20.41
C ILE A 61 16.62 19.05 21.36
N LEU A 62 16.86 19.08 22.66
CA LEU A 62 15.96 18.49 23.67
C LEU A 62 14.59 19.20 23.68
N LEU A 63 14.57 20.53 23.70
CA LEU A 63 13.34 21.32 23.65
C LEU A 63 12.56 21.01 22.35
N LYS A 64 13.22 21.08 21.18
CA LYS A 64 12.57 20.80 19.91
C LYS A 64 12.05 19.36 19.83
N ASN A 65 12.73 18.39 20.41
CA ASN A 65 12.25 17.00 20.44
C ASN A 65 11.02 16.84 21.35
N ALA A 66 10.96 17.54 22.49
CA ALA A 66 9.77 17.56 23.33
C ALA A 66 8.57 18.20 22.58
N LEU A 67 8.81 19.34 21.92
CA LEU A 67 7.78 20.04 21.14
C LEU A 67 7.26 19.25 19.93
N LYS A 68 8.05 18.31 19.37
CA LYS A 68 7.62 17.48 18.23
C LYS A 68 6.42 16.61 18.52
N VAL A 69 6.27 16.13 19.75
CA VAL A 69 5.08 15.35 20.14
C VAL A 69 3.83 16.22 20.00
N LYS A 70 3.89 17.45 20.48
CA LYS A 70 2.78 18.39 20.35
C LYS A 70 2.56 18.86 18.90
N ALA A 71 3.62 19.04 18.13
CA ALA A 71 3.52 19.35 16.70
C ALA A 71 2.81 18.24 15.91
N GLU A 72 3.11 16.97 16.20
CA GLU A 72 2.42 15.84 15.60
C GLU A 72 0.94 15.79 15.98
N GLU A 73 0.62 16.06 17.26
CA GLU A 73 -0.76 16.16 17.74
C GLU A 73 -1.54 17.28 17.02
N ILE A 74 -0.95 18.49 16.89
CA ILE A 74 -1.53 19.60 16.13
C ILE A 74 -1.78 19.19 14.67
N LYS A 75 -0.77 18.62 14.01
CA LYS A 75 -0.86 18.15 12.62
C LYS A 75 -2.01 17.16 12.42
N ILE A 76 -2.15 16.18 13.31
CA ILE A 76 -3.20 15.15 13.22
C ILE A 76 -4.59 15.80 13.43
N ASN A 77 -4.78 16.59 14.47
CA ASN A 77 -6.08 17.21 14.76
C ASN A 77 -6.52 18.16 13.64
N LEU A 78 -5.62 18.99 13.12
CA LEU A 78 -5.91 19.92 12.02
C LEU A 78 -5.99 19.22 10.62
N SER A 79 -5.80 17.92 10.56
CA SER A 79 -6.21 17.15 9.39
C SER A 79 -7.72 16.89 9.34
N PHE A 80 -8.45 17.10 10.46
CA PHE A 80 -9.87 16.79 10.58
C PHE A 80 -10.70 17.95 11.15
N SER A 81 -10.06 19.06 11.53
CA SER A 81 -10.70 20.27 12.08
C SER A 81 -10.09 21.54 11.49
N ASN A 82 -10.81 22.66 11.59
CA ASN A 82 -10.34 23.97 11.10
C ASN A 82 -9.50 24.72 12.16
N SER A 83 -9.62 24.36 13.44
CA SER A 83 -8.82 24.88 14.52
C SER A 83 -8.58 23.79 15.58
N TYR A 84 -7.56 24.00 16.41
CA TYR A 84 -7.20 23.10 17.48
C TYR A 84 -6.61 23.89 18.65
N ASP A 85 -7.18 23.68 19.86
CA ASP A 85 -6.67 24.26 21.11
C ASP A 85 -5.47 23.44 21.61
N VAL A 86 -4.30 24.07 21.63
CA VAL A 86 -3.04 23.44 22.03
C VAL A 86 -2.86 23.69 23.51
N ILE A 87 -3.04 22.65 24.32
CA ILE A 87 -2.91 22.70 25.78
C ILE A 87 -1.84 21.70 26.22
N SER A 88 -0.93 22.13 27.10
CA SER A 88 0.02 21.22 27.76
C SER A 88 -0.42 20.89 29.18
N ASN A 89 0.13 19.81 29.74
CA ASN A 89 -0.03 19.47 31.15
C ASN A 89 1.06 20.15 31.97
N LEU A 90 0.77 20.40 33.24
CA LEU A 90 1.76 20.87 34.22
C LEU A 90 2.96 19.90 34.26
N GLY A 91 4.19 20.43 34.19
CA GLY A 91 5.44 19.66 34.23
C GLY A 91 5.76 18.89 32.93
N GLU A 92 5.01 19.15 31.82
CA GLU A 92 5.29 18.55 30.55
C GLU A 92 6.57 19.12 29.91
N TYR A 93 6.86 20.38 30.17
CA TYR A 93 8.05 21.08 29.70
C TYR A 93 8.91 21.58 30.88
N PRO A 94 10.21 21.87 30.64
CA PRO A 94 11.07 22.44 31.69
C PRO A 94 10.66 23.85 32.06
N GLU A 95 11.16 24.35 33.20
CA GLU A 95 11.11 25.77 33.54
C GLU A 95 11.95 26.57 32.53
N ASP A 96 11.54 27.82 32.29
CA ASP A 96 12.27 28.77 31.47
C ASP A 96 13.53 29.32 32.18
N ASP A 97 14.25 30.27 31.58
CA ASP A 97 15.48 30.84 32.16
C ASP A 97 15.25 31.69 33.41
N GLU A 98 14.00 32.06 33.70
CA GLU A 98 13.61 32.81 34.90
C GLU A 98 12.98 31.89 35.98
N GLY A 99 12.81 30.60 35.68
CA GLY A 99 12.23 29.62 36.59
C GLY A 99 10.70 29.55 36.50
N GLU A 100 10.11 30.09 35.45
CA GLU A 100 8.70 29.96 35.15
C GLU A 100 8.43 28.65 34.38
N GLU A 101 7.39 27.93 34.81
CA GLU A 101 7.00 26.67 34.14
C GLU A 101 6.42 26.98 32.74
N ILE A 102 6.99 26.30 31.70
CA ILE A 102 6.52 26.48 30.35
C ILE A 102 5.21 25.72 30.15
N GLU A 103 4.16 26.46 29.79
CA GLU A 103 2.85 25.91 29.43
C GLU A 103 2.47 26.33 28.00
N LEU A 104 1.76 25.47 27.29
CA LEU A 104 1.13 25.80 26.03
C LEU A 104 -0.38 25.97 26.28
N ASP A 105 -0.93 27.13 25.90
CA ASP A 105 -2.37 27.43 25.95
C ASP A 105 -2.71 28.44 24.84
N PHE A 106 -2.96 27.92 23.63
CA PHE A 106 -3.30 28.74 22.47
C PHE A 106 -4.00 27.95 21.38
N GLU A 107 -4.72 28.65 20.49
CA GLU A 107 -5.37 28.05 19.34
C GLU A 107 -4.46 28.08 18.09
N VAL A 108 -4.43 26.99 17.33
CA VAL A 108 -3.83 26.93 15.99
C VAL A 108 -4.95 26.76 14.97
N THR A 109 -4.91 27.55 13.90
CA THR A 109 -5.93 27.54 12.85
C THR A 109 -5.44 26.89 11.55
N HIS A 110 -6.39 26.50 10.69
CA HIS A 110 -6.09 26.00 9.36
C HIS A 110 -5.27 27.00 8.52
N GLU A 111 -5.54 28.30 8.64
CA GLU A 111 -4.80 29.34 7.90
C GLU A 111 -3.32 29.37 8.29
N GLN A 112 -3.01 29.21 9.59
CA GLN A 112 -1.62 29.08 10.06
C GLN A 112 -0.98 27.80 9.49
N MET A 113 -1.70 26.68 9.45
CA MET A 113 -1.19 25.45 8.85
C MET A 113 -0.94 25.59 7.34
N VAL A 114 -1.78 26.31 6.61
CA VAL A 114 -1.54 26.64 5.20
C VAL A 114 -0.23 27.41 5.04
N ALA A 115 0.01 28.41 5.88
CA ALA A 115 1.22 29.22 5.82
C ALA A 115 2.49 28.38 6.13
N VAL A 116 2.42 27.52 7.14
CA VAL A 116 3.56 26.75 7.67
C VAL A 116 3.85 25.49 6.84
N LEU A 117 2.82 24.71 6.53
CA LEU A 117 2.97 23.42 5.83
C LEU A 117 2.93 23.56 4.31
N GLY A 118 2.32 24.62 3.78
CA GLY A 118 2.23 24.88 2.34
C GLY A 118 3.58 24.78 1.62
N PRO A 119 4.65 25.45 2.08
CA PRO A 119 5.97 25.37 1.47
C PRO A 119 6.59 23.95 1.50
N VAL A 120 6.29 23.16 2.52
CA VAL A 120 6.77 21.77 2.64
C VAL A 120 6.02 20.88 1.64
N PHE A 121 4.69 20.97 1.61
CA PHE A 121 3.87 20.21 0.67
C PHE A 121 4.07 20.63 -0.79
N GLN A 122 4.41 21.90 -1.03
CA GLN A 122 4.69 22.38 -2.39
C GLN A 122 5.84 21.61 -3.03
N LYS A 123 6.86 21.22 -2.27
CA LYS A 123 7.96 20.37 -2.79
C LYS A 123 7.44 19.03 -3.31
N ALA A 124 6.52 18.39 -2.59
CA ALA A 124 5.90 17.14 -3.03
C ALA A 124 5.06 17.33 -4.30
N VAL A 125 4.29 18.43 -4.36
CA VAL A 125 3.51 18.77 -5.55
C VAL A 125 4.40 19.05 -6.75
N ASP A 126 5.54 19.74 -6.56
CA ASP A 126 6.48 20.04 -7.64
C ASP A 126 7.14 18.77 -8.19
N ILE A 127 7.52 17.81 -7.34
CA ILE A 127 8.01 16.49 -7.77
C ILE A 127 6.93 15.75 -8.59
N ALA A 128 5.69 15.74 -8.13
CA ALA A 128 4.59 15.13 -8.88
C ALA A 128 4.36 15.79 -10.25
N LYS A 129 4.44 17.12 -10.33
CA LYS A 129 4.36 17.87 -11.59
C LYS A 129 5.53 17.57 -12.53
N GLU A 130 6.72 17.35 -11.99
CA GLU A 130 7.88 16.96 -12.79
C GLU A 130 7.67 15.59 -13.44
N VAL A 131 7.16 14.60 -12.70
CA VAL A 131 6.79 13.28 -13.25
C VAL A 131 5.78 13.43 -14.39
N LEU A 132 4.73 14.22 -14.19
CA LEU A 132 3.73 14.46 -15.23
C LEU A 132 4.31 15.17 -16.45
N SER A 133 5.16 16.18 -16.24
CA SER A 133 5.77 16.97 -17.31
C SER A 133 6.69 16.13 -18.20
N ARG A 134 7.58 15.31 -17.62
CA ARG A 134 8.48 14.47 -18.40
C ARG A 134 7.76 13.34 -19.15
N ASN A 135 6.57 12.94 -18.67
CA ASN A 135 5.68 12.02 -19.38
C ASN A 135 4.69 12.72 -20.32
N LYS A 136 4.76 14.06 -20.45
CA LYS A 136 3.90 14.88 -21.33
C LYS A 136 2.40 14.73 -21.02
N LEU A 137 2.07 14.52 -19.74
CA LEU A 137 0.70 14.34 -19.27
C LEU A 137 0.24 15.58 -18.51
N PRO A 138 -0.85 16.25 -18.94
CA PRO A 138 -1.50 17.26 -18.11
C PRO A 138 -2.21 16.58 -16.92
N GLY A 139 -2.25 17.24 -15.76
CA GLY A 139 -2.93 16.70 -14.58
C GLY A 139 -4.39 16.32 -14.83
N ALA A 140 -5.09 17.09 -15.67
CA ALA A 140 -6.48 16.81 -16.05
C ALA A 140 -6.67 15.51 -16.87
N SER A 141 -5.60 14.89 -17.37
CA SER A 141 -5.68 13.60 -18.08
C SER A 141 -5.56 12.39 -17.16
N LEU A 142 -5.28 12.60 -15.89
CA LEU A 142 -5.25 11.52 -14.91
C LEU A 142 -6.67 11.01 -14.64
N ASN A 143 -6.86 9.72 -14.65
CA ASN A 143 -8.13 9.10 -14.27
C ASN A 143 -8.36 9.21 -12.75
N SER A 144 -7.29 9.08 -11.96
CA SER A 144 -7.33 9.17 -10.51
C SER A 144 -5.97 9.59 -9.96
N LEU A 145 -5.97 10.41 -8.90
CA LEU A 145 -4.82 10.74 -8.08
C LEU A 145 -5.04 10.12 -6.70
N ILE A 146 -4.37 9.00 -6.43
CA ILE A 146 -4.53 8.23 -5.19
C ILE A 146 -3.51 8.69 -4.17
N LEU A 147 -3.96 8.93 -2.94
CA LEU A 147 -3.15 9.36 -1.82
C LEU A 147 -2.79 8.20 -0.90
N VAL A 148 -1.53 8.15 -0.45
CA VAL A 148 -1.00 7.10 0.42
C VAL A 148 -0.23 7.70 1.59
N GLY A 149 -0.47 7.20 2.80
CA GLY A 149 0.21 7.60 4.03
C GLY A 149 -0.47 8.73 4.80
N GLY A 150 -0.20 8.80 6.11
CA GLY A 150 -0.85 9.72 7.06
C GLY A 150 -0.81 11.20 6.69
N PRO A 151 0.33 11.77 6.24
CA PRO A 151 0.40 13.18 5.85
C PRO A 151 -0.59 13.60 4.77
N THR A 152 -1.09 12.67 3.97
CA THR A 152 -2.05 12.95 2.90
C THR A 152 -3.49 13.20 3.38
N PHE A 153 -3.77 13.05 4.67
CA PHE A 153 -5.02 13.54 5.26
C PHE A 153 -5.07 15.06 5.34
N SER A 154 -3.92 15.74 5.32
CA SER A 154 -3.86 17.19 5.44
C SER A 154 -4.67 17.90 4.36
N PRO A 155 -5.63 18.77 4.73
CA PRO A 155 -6.37 19.58 3.76
C PRO A 155 -5.43 20.47 2.93
N VAL A 156 -4.35 20.98 3.52
CA VAL A 156 -3.35 21.81 2.84
C VAL A 156 -2.76 21.12 1.61
N LEU A 157 -2.35 19.84 1.74
CA LEU A 157 -1.86 19.09 0.59
C LEU A 157 -2.94 18.85 -0.44
N ARG A 158 -4.15 18.48 0.00
CA ARG A 158 -5.28 18.19 -0.90
C ARG A 158 -5.71 19.40 -1.71
N GLU A 159 -5.72 20.57 -1.10
CA GLU A 159 -6.00 21.86 -1.76
C GLU A 159 -4.93 22.21 -2.80
N LEU A 160 -3.64 22.02 -2.47
CA LEU A 160 -2.53 22.25 -3.40
C LEU A 160 -2.60 21.30 -4.61
N LEU A 161 -2.89 20.02 -4.38
CA LEU A 161 -3.04 19.04 -5.46
C LEU A 161 -4.25 19.36 -6.35
N ALA A 162 -5.40 19.68 -5.76
CA ALA A 162 -6.61 20.03 -6.50
C ALA A 162 -6.41 21.30 -7.35
N ALA A 163 -5.69 22.27 -6.82
CA ALA A 163 -5.42 23.55 -7.53
C ALA A 163 -4.37 23.40 -8.65
N GLN A 164 -3.38 22.52 -8.50
CA GLN A 164 -2.21 22.48 -9.38
C GLN A 164 -2.12 21.25 -10.28
N ILE A 165 -2.81 20.17 -9.97
CA ILE A 165 -2.80 18.90 -10.72
C ILE A 165 -4.22 18.46 -11.02
N CYS A 166 -4.90 17.84 -10.06
CA CYS A 166 -6.32 17.46 -10.09
C CYS A 166 -6.79 17.11 -8.68
N SER A 167 -8.11 17.02 -8.48
CA SER A 167 -8.69 16.61 -7.21
C SER A 167 -8.28 15.17 -6.87
N PRO A 168 -7.73 14.93 -5.66
CA PRO A 168 -7.35 13.58 -5.26
C PRO A 168 -8.57 12.70 -5.00
N ASP A 169 -8.41 11.41 -5.28
CA ASP A 169 -9.39 10.37 -4.91
C ASP A 169 -9.25 10.03 -3.42
N THR A 170 -10.32 10.22 -2.68
CA THR A 170 -10.40 9.96 -1.24
C THR A 170 -11.25 8.73 -0.90
N SER A 171 -11.60 7.91 -1.90
CA SER A 171 -12.43 6.71 -1.72
C SER A 171 -11.73 5.57 -0.96
N VAL A 172 -10.40 5.61 -0.92
CA VAL A 172 -9.57 4.61 -0.22
C VAL A 172 -8.88 5.24 0.99
N ASP A 173 -8.72 4.45 2.05
CA ASP A 173 -8.00 4.87 3.25
C ASP A 173 -6.48 4.89 3.00
N PRO A 174 -5.81 6.05 3.06
CA PRO A 174 -4.37 6.18 2.82
C PRO A 174 -3.49 5.36 3.77
N MET A 175 -3.99 5.02 4.96
CA MET A 175 -3.22 4.28 5.96
C MET A 175 -3.17 2.78 5.71
N THR A 176 -4.18 2.22 5.07
CA THR A 176 -4.33 0.77 4.90
C THR A 176 -4.20 0.30 3.46
N VAL A 177 -4.25 1.21 2.48
CA VAL A 177 -4.27 0.86 1.04
C VAL A 177 -3.06 0.04 0.61
N VAL A 178 -1.85 0.33 1.11
CA VAL A 178 -0.62 -0.42 0.78
C VAL A 178 -0.69 -1.85 1.32
N ALA A 179 -1.08 -2.01 2.60
CA ALA A 179 -1.21 -3.33 3.21
C ALA A 179 -2.27 -4.19 2.50
N ARG A 180 -3.40 -3.57 2.13
CA ARG A 180 -4.46 -4.23 1.34
C ARG A 180 -3.96 -4.61 -0.05
N GLY A 181 -3.25 -3.71 -0.73
CA GLY A 181 -2.65 -3.99 -2.04
C GLY A 181 -1.61 -5.11 -1.98
N ALA A 182 -0.76 -5.11 -0.94
CA ALA A 182 0.23 -6.17 -0.72
C ALA A 182 -0.44 -7.53 -0.45
N ALA A 183 -1.53 -7.56 0.32
CA ALA A 183 -2.28 -8.79 0.57
C ALA A 183 -2.93 -9.33 -0.72
N ILE A 184 -3.52 -8.45 -1.53
CA ILE A 184 -4.08 -8.81 -2.84
C ILE A 184 -2.98 -9.33 -3.77
N TYR A 185 -1.82 -8.67 -3.80
CA TYR A 185 -0.68 -9.12 -4.62
C TYR A 185 -0.14 -10.47 -4.14
N ALA A 186 0.03 -10.65 -2.83
CA ALA A 186 0.49 -11.92 -2.25
C ALA A 186 -0.46 -13.09 -2.52
N SER A 187 -1.77 -12.84 -2.61
CA SER A 187 -2.75 -13.89 -2.92
C SER A 187 -2.66 -14.45 -4.34
N GLN A 188 -1.84 -13.83 -5.20
CA GLN A 188 -1.60 -14.30 -6.58
C GLN A 188 -0.49 -15.36 -6.68
N PHE A 189 0.27 -15.56 -5.60
CA PHE A 189 1.34 -16.55 -5.55
C PHE A 189 0.85 -17.80 -4.81
N ASP A 190 1.17 -18.95 -5.38
CA ASP A 190 0.90 -20.22 -4.71
C ASP A 190 1.66 -20.29 -3.39
N VAL A 191 0.99 -20.79 -2.37
CA VAL A 191 1.65 -21.11 -1.09
C VAL A 191 2.54 -22.33 -1.30
N ASP A 192 3.75 -22.29 -0.73
CA ASP A 192 4.68 -23.42 -0.79
C ASP A 192 3.95 -24.72 -0.43
N GLU A 193 4.06 -25.75 -1.30
CA GLU A 193 3.39 -27.04 -1.14
C GLU A 193 3.67 -27.66 0.24
N ALA A 194 4.88 -27.45 0.80
CA ALA A 194 5.24 -27.96 2.12
C ALA A 194 4.37 -27.35 3.24
N ILE A 195 4.02 -26.08 3.13
CA ILE A 195 3.15 -25.39 4.11
C ILE A 195 1.69 -25.85 3.95
N VAL A 196 1.25 -26.03 2.71
CA VAL A 196 -0.10 -26.51 2.40
C VAL A 196 -0.30 -27.95 2.89
N ASP A 197 0.69 -28.81 2.70
CA ASP A 197 0.63 -30.23 3.10
C ASP A 197 0.60 -30.42 4.62
N GLU A 198 1.21 -29.54 5.41
CA GLU A 198 1.13 -29.58 6.88
C GLU A 198 -0.29 -29.31 7.44
N VAL A 199 -1.13 -28.62 6.67
CA VAL A 199 -2.46 -28.18 7.13
C VAL A 199 -3.59 -29.04 6.56
N ARG A 200 -3.34 -29.79 5.47
CA ARG A 200 -4.37 -30.60 4.79
C ARG A 200 -4.80 -31.84 5.56
N ASP A 201 -6.10 -32.09 5.58
CA ASP A 201 -6.70 -33.30 6.10
C ASP A 201 -6.58 -34.44 5.06
N VAL A 202 -5.51 -35.22 5.15
CA VAL A 202 -5.20 -36.34 4.23
C VAL A 202 -6.23 -37.47 4.23
N THR A 203 -7.20 -37.47 5.17
CA THR A 203 -8.31 -38.45 5.19
C THR A 203 -9.38 -38.11 4.15
N LYS A 204 -9.42 -36.87 3.67
CA LYS A 204 -10.28 -36.42 2.57
C LYS A 204 -9.61 -36.69 1.22
N ILE A 205 -10.40 -36.75 0.16
CA ILE A 205 -9.88 -36.87 -1.20
C ILE A 205 -9.08 -35.60 -1.55
N GLN A 206 -7.80 -35.79 -1.84
CA GLN A 206 -6.92 -34.68 -2.21
C GLN A 206 -7.07 -34.36 -3.69
N LEU A 207 -7.23 -33.05 -3.97
CA LEU A 207 -7.30 -32.51 -5.31
C LEU A 207 -6.06 -31.68 -5.63
N GLU A 208 -5.63 -31.72 -6.86
CA GLU A 208 -4.71 -30.77 -7.45
C GLU A 208 -5.53 -29.85 -8.35
N LEU A 209 -5.55 -28.56 -8.01
CA LEU A 209 -6.24 -27.52 -8.76
C LEU A 209 -5.20 -26.61 -9.44
N SER A 210 -5.28 -26.51 -10.77
CA SER A 210 -4.41 -25.59 -11.53
C SER A 210 -5.27 -24.58 -12.27
N TYR A 211 -5.06 -23.29 -11.97
CA TYR A 211 -5.79 -22.16 -12.53
C TYR A 211 -4.95 -20.88 -12.44
N GLU A 212 -5.29 -19.85 -13.21
CA GLU A 212 -4.73 -18.52 -13.03
C GLU A 212 -5.44 -17.83 -11.85
N SER A 213 -4.70 -17.49 -10.79
CA SER A 213 -5.27 -16.86 -9.59
C SER A 213 -5.72 -15.42 -9.82
N GLN A 214 -5.23 -14.78 -10.90
CA GLN A 214 -5.65 -13.45 -11.33
C GLN A 214 -5.69 -13.36 -12.85
N THR A 215 -6.80 -12.85 -13.39
CA THR A 215 -7.01 -12.70 -14.83
C THR A 215 -7.72 -11.39 -15.14
N VAL A 216 -7.54 -10.90 -16.37
CA VAL A 216 -8.32 -9.79 -16.96
C VAL A 216 -9.53 -10.29 -17.72
N GLU A 217 -9.55 -11.58 -18.04
CA GLU A 217 -10.63 -12.22 -18.76
C GLU A 217 -11.85 -12.49 -17.88
N THR A 218 -13.01 -12.62 -18.47
CA THR A 218 -14.26 -12.98 -17.78
C THR A 218 -14.54 -14.49 -17.77
N GLU A 219 -13.67 -15.25 -18.42
CA GLU A 219 -13.69 -16.70 -18.45
C GLU A 219 -12.28 -17.22 -18.15
N GLU A 220 -12.17 -18.34 -17.41
CA GLU A 220 -10.88 -18.92 -17.03
C GLU A 220 -11.00 -20.45 -16.98
N MET A 221 -9.88 -21.14 -17.19
CA MET A 221 -9.84 -22.61 -17.16
C MET A 221 -9.33 -23.10 -15.80
N LEU A 222 -10.08 -24.04 -15.22
CA LEU A 222 -9.66 -24.81 -14.05
C LEU A 222 -9.35 -26.24 -14.45
N VAL A 223 -8.14 -26.70 -14.19
CA VAL A 223 -7.79 -28.13 -14.28
C VAL A 223 -7.95 -28.75 -12.91
N VAL A 224 -8.76 -29.82 -12.81
CA VAL A 224 -9.00 -30.56 -11.56
C VAL A 224 -8.51 -31.98 -11.71
N LYS A 225 -7.57 -32.42 -10.87
CA LYS A 225 -7.04 -33.79 -10.84
C LYS A 225 -7.20 -34.41 -9.46
N LEU A 226 -7.35 -35.74 -9.43
CA LEU A 226 -7.27 -36.51 -8.20
C LEU A 226 -5.79 -36.77 -7.84
N ASN A 227 -5.40 -36.41 -6.61
CA ASN A 227 -4.09 -36.74 -6.11
C ASN A 227 -4.19 -37.98 -5.19
N LYS A 228 -4.00 -39.17 -5.77
CA LYS A 228 -4.09 -40.43 -5.03
C LYS A 228 -2.95 -40.62 -4.05
N ASP A 229 -1.77 -40.12 -4.37
CA ASP A 229 -0.57 -40.29 -3.55
C ASP A 229 -0.69 -39.53 -2.21
N LYS A 230 -1.38 -38.38 -2.22
CA LYS A 230 -1.63 -37.58 -1.03
C LYS A 230 -2.93 -37.95 -0.29
N THR A 231 -3.77 -38.85 -0.84
CA THR A 231 -5.04 -39.29 -0.26
C THR A 231 -4.87 -40.58 0.56
N GLN A 232 -5.07 -40.52 1.88
CA GLN A 232 -5.06 -41.70 2.73
C GLN A 232 -6.40 -42.44 2.82
N GLY A 233 -7.47 -41.80 2.32
CA GLY A 233 -8.82 -42.35 2.29
C GLY A 233 -9.05 -43.30 1.12
N LYS A 234 -10.18 -44.05 1.14
CA LYS A 234 -10.62 -44.88 0.01
C LYS A 234 -11.25 -44.04 -1.05
N ILE A 235 -10.67 -44.03 -2.24
CA ILE A 235 -11.21 -43.34 -3.42
C ILE A 235 -12.15 -44.28 -4.18
N PRO A 236 -13.42 -43.87 -4.50
CA PRO A 236 -14.31 -44.66 -5.36
C PRO A 236 -13.73 -44.88 -6.76
N SER A 237 -14.29 -45.88 -7.47
CA SER A 237 -13.87 -46.20 -8.85
C SER A 237 -14.14 -45.07 -9.83
N LYS A 238 -15.21 -44.29 -9.56
CA LYS A 238 -15.53 -43.07 -10.31
C LYS A 238 -15.81 -41.94 -9.37
N VAL A 239 -15.21 -40.83 -9.67
CA VAL A 239 -15.38 -39.56 -8.94
C VAL A 239 -15.80 -38.49 -9.92
N PHE A 240 -16.81 -37.73 -9.52
CA PHE A 240 -17.34 -36.64 -10.31
C PHE A 240 -17.14 -35.32 -9.56
N VAL A 241 -16.79 -34.28 -10.27
CA VAL A 241 -16.64 -32.92 -9.74
C VAL A 241 -17.75 -32.02 -10.26
N THR A 242 -18.20 -31.12 -9.41
CA THR A 242 -19.02 -29.96 -9.74
C THR A 242 -18.43 -28.77 -9.03
N VAL A 243 -18.28 -27.64 -9.72
CA VAL A 243 -17.75 -26.40 -9.17
C VAL A 243 -18.85 -25.35 -9.16
N LYS A 244 -19.01 -24.65 -8.04
CA LYS A 244 -20.04 -23.59 -7.88
C LYS A 244 -19.37 -22.30 -7.44
N ARG A 245 -19.78 -21.19 -8.03
CA ARG A 245 -19.37 -19.89 -7.51
C ARG A 245 -20.18 -19.56 -6.25
N SER A 246 -19.50 -19.14 -5.19
CA SER A 246 -20.08 -18.97 -3.84
C SER A 246 -21.25 -17.96 -3.77
N ASP A 247 -21.37 -17.08 -4.79
CA ASP A 247 -22.51 -16.16 -4.90
C ASP A 247 -23.79 -16.81 -5.49
N GLY A 248 -23.72 -18.10 -5.85
CA GLY A 248 -24.82 -18.85 -6.45
C GLY A 248 -25.15 -18.49 -7.91
N GLY A 249 -24.38 -17.58 -8.52
CA GLY A 249 -24.65 -17.09 -9.85
C GLY A 249 -24.08 -17.96 -11.00
N TRP A 250 -23.33 -19.03 -10.68
CA TRP A 250 -22.76 -19.93 -11.67
C TRP A 250 -22.43 -21.31 -11.06
N GLU A 251 -22.63 -22.34 -11.85
CA GLU A 251 -22.35 -23.75 -11.52
C GLU A 251 -21.88 -24.49 -12.79
N SER A 252 -20.85 -25.33 -12.67
CA SER A 252 -20.36 -26.15 -13.76
C SER A 252 -21.28 -27.33 -14.08
N ASN A 253 -21.11 -27.91 -15.24
CA ASN A 253 -21.59 -29.26 -15.49
C ASN A 253 -20.83 -30.26 -14.60
N LYS A 254 -21.45 -31.43 -14.35
CA LYS A 254 -20.80 -32.54 -13.65
C LYS A 254 -19.80 -33.22 -14.57
N ALA A 255 -18.51 -33.29 -14.17
CA ALA A 255 -17.44 -33.90 -14.92
C ALA A 255 -16.84 -35.11 -14.17
N GLU A 256 -16.47 -36.18 -14.87
CA GLU A 256 -15.75 -37.32 -14.29
C GLU A 256 -14.25 -36.99 -14.22
N ILE A 257 -13.63 -37.15 -13.05
CA ILE A 257 -12.21 -36.83 -12.86
C ILE A 257 -11.41 -38.04 -12.37
N ASP A 258 -10.16 -38.10 -12.80
CA ASP A 258 -9.16 -39.06 -12.35
C ASP A 258 -7.79 -38.38 -12.15
N GLU A 259 -6.69 -39.12 -12.15
CA GLU A 259 -5.32 -38.62 -12.01
C GLU A 259 -4.85 -37.81 -13.23
N THR A 260 -5.47 -38.00 -14.41
CA THR A 260 -5.17 -37.20 -15.61
C THR A 260 -5.89 -35.85 -15.55
N GLY A 261 -7.01 -35.79 -14.82
CA GLY A 261 -7.82 -34.61 -14.63
C GLY A 261 -8.79 -34.30 -15.75
N ASP A 262 -9.62 -33.27 -15.49
CA ASP A 262 -10.51 -32.68 -16.48
C ASP A 262 -10.45 -31.16 -16.40
N ILE A 263 -10.90 -30.48 -17.47
CA ILE A 263 -10.90 -29.02 -17.60
C ILE A 263 -12.33 -28.52 -17.40
N ILE A 264 -12.49 -27.53 -16.55
CA ILE A 264 -13.75 -26.85 -16.29
C ILE A 264 -13.60 -25.38 -16.67
N ASP A 265 -14.43 -24.92 -17.61
CA ASP A 265 -14.50 -23.51 -17.97
C ASP A 265 -15.29 -22.75 -16.92
N LEU A 266 -14.65 -21.80 -16.25
CA LEU A 266 -15.21 -20.95 -15.20
C LEU A 266 -15.72 -19.63 -15.79
N VAL A 267 -16.82 -19.09 -15.27
CA VAL A 267 -17.32 -17.76 -15.61
C VAL A 267 -17.15 -16.84 -14.41
N LEU A 268 -16.39 -15.74 -14.59
CA LEU A 268 -16.06 -14.79 -13.56
C LEU A 268 -16.94 -13.54 -13.61
N ARG A 269 -17.13 -12.91 -12.47
CA ARG A 269 -17.72 -11.58 -12.36
C ARG A 269 -16.64 -10.53 -12.49
N GLU A 270 -16.87 -9.57 -13.36
CA GLU A 270 -15.96 -8.48 -13.67
C GLU A 270 -15.64 -7.60 -12.44
N GLY A 271 -14.37 -7.26 -12.28
CA GLY A 271 -13.87 -6.33 -11.25
C GLY A 271 -13.97 -6.84 -9.81
N LYS A 272 -14.08 -8.17 -9.60
CA LYS A 272 -14.30 -8.74 -8.26
C LYS A 272 -13.51 -10.03 -8.04
N PRO A 273 -13.20 -10.36 -6.77
CA PRO A 273 -12.83 -11.72 -6.40
C PRO A 273 -14.00 -12.67 -6.67
N ASN A 274 -13.70 -13.82 -7.27
CA ASN A 274 -14.62 -14.91 -7.55
C ASN A 274 -14.20 -16.14 -6.77
N THR A 275 -14.89 -16.44 -5.68
CA THR A 275 -14.63 -17.63 -4.88
C THR A 275 -15.51 -18.77 -5.39
N TYR A 276 -14.90 -19.94 -5.56
CA TYR A 276 -15.55 -21.16 -6.03
C TYR A 276 -15.43 -22.25 -4.97
N GLU A 277 -16.49 -23.05 -4.83
CA GLU A 277 -16.51 -24.24 -4.00
C GLU A 277 -16.49 -25.50 -4.89
N VAL A 278 -15.72 -26.50 -4.48
CA VAL A 278 -15.58 -27.77 -5.18
C VAL A 278 -16.37 -28.85 -4.46
N PHE A 279 -17.22 -29.54 -5.19
CA PHE A 279 -18.05 -30.63 -4.72
C PHE A 279 -17.68 -31.92 -5.47
N LEU A 280 -17.39 -32.98 -4.72
CA LEU A 280 -17.16 -34.31 -5.27
C LEU A 280 -18.33 -35.24 -4.95
N THR A 281 -18.70 -36.10 -5.93
CA THR A 281 -19.70 -37.15 -5.73
C THR A 281 -19.21 -38.46 -6.35
N ASN A 282 -19.74 -39.60 -5.84
CA ASN A 282 -19.59 -40.91 -6.47
C ASN A 282 -20.64 -41.15 -7.57
N GLU A 283 -20.63 -42.36 -8.16
CA GLU A 283 -21.60 -42.77 -9.21
C GLU A 283 -23.06 -42.70 -8.78
N ILE A 284 -23.36 -42.95 -7.51
CA ILE A 284 -24.72 -42.96 -6.97
C ILE A 284 -25.15 -41.59 -6.41
N GLY A 285 -24.26 -40.60 -6.43
CA GLY A 285 -24.54 -39.22 -6.04
C GLY A 285 -24.25 -38.90 -4.59
N ASP A 286 -23.59 -39.77 -3.82
CA ASP A 286 -23.17 -39.45 -2.47
C ASP A 286 -22.01 -38.46 -2.48
N ASP A 287 -22.05 -37.51 -1.54
CA ASP A 287 -21.01 -36.51 -1.36
C ASP A 287 -19.70 -37.14 -0.85
N LEU A 288 -18.60 -36.71 -1.43
CA LEU A 288 -17.26 -37.14 -1.06
C LEU A 288 -16.49 -35.93 -0.50
N PRO A 289 -15.99 -35.99 0.73
CA PRO A 289 -15.19 -34.88 1.27
C PRO A 289 -13.88 -34.74 0.53
N CYS A 290 -13.55 -33.51 0.11
CA CYS A 290 -12.32 -33.22 -0.64
C CYS A 290 -11.57 -32.03 -0.04
N GLU A 291 -10.31 -31.87 -0.47
CA GLU A 291 -9.45 -30.75 -0.15
C GLU A 291 -8.45 -30.48 -1.28
N PRO A 292 -8.28 -29.20 -1.73
CA PRO A 292 -8.98 -28.03 -1.22
C PRO A 292 -10.48 -28.02 -1.58
N LYS A 293 -11.30 -27.44 -0.70
CA LYS A 293 -12.74 -27.33 -0.92
C LYS A 293 -13.13 -26.04 -1.64
N GLU A 294 -12.28 -25.02 -1.57
CA GLU A 294 -12.53 -23.71 -2.17
C GLU A 294 -11.24 -23.13 -2.77
N PHE A 295 -11.42 -22.25 -3.74
CA PHE A 295 -10.35 -21.44 -4.34
C PHE A 295 -10.93 -20.09 -4.83
N THR A 296 -10.06 -19.11 -5.06
CA THR A 296 -10.50 -17.77 -5.49
C THR A 296 -9.68 -17.31 -6.68
N ILE A 297 -10.39 -16.74 -7.68
CA ILE A 297 -9.79 -16.06 -8.84
C ILE A 297 -10.18 -14.59 -8.77
N ILE A 298 -9.18 -13.71 -8.84
CA ILE A 298 -9.40 -12.25 -8.89
C ILE A 298 -9.51 -11.84 -10.35
N GLN A 299 -10.71 -11.42 -10.76
CA GLN A 299 -10.91 -10.83 -12.07
C GLN A 299 -10.74 -9.32 -11.95
N GLY A 300 -9.86 -8.75 -12.79
CA GLY A 300 -9.57 -7.33 -12.80
C GLY A 300 -8.19 -7.00 -13.34
N VAL A 301 -7.61 -5.93 -12.80
CA VAL A 301 -6.28 -5.44 -13.23
C VAL A 301 -5.18 -6.38 -12.76
N LYS A 302 -4.38 -6.89 -13.68
CA LYS A 302 -3.21 -7.72 -13.40
C LYS A 302 -1.96 -6.83 -13.32
N PRO A 303 -1.11 -6.94 -12.26
CA PRO A 303 0.16 -6.24 -12.22
C PRO A 303 1.08 -6.69 -13.37
N GLY A 304 1.65 -5.71 -14.07
CA GLY A 304 2.71 -5.98 -15.05
C GLY A 304 4.05 -6.24 -14.35
N ASN A 305 5.09 -6.45 -15.14
CA ASN A 305 6.45 -6.58 -14.61
C ASN A 305 6.84 -5.29 -13.89
N ALA A 306 7.37 -5.42 -12.68
CA ALA A 306 7.90 -4.29 -11.94
C ALA A 306 9.15 -3.74 -12.65
N THR A 307 9.21 -2.41 -12.82
CA THR A 307 10.44 -1.75 -13.25
C THR A 307 11.35 -1.55 -12.04
N LEU A 308 12.66 -1.62 -12.27
CA LEU A 308 13.63 -1.31 -11.21
C LEU A 308 13.57 0.18 -10.88
N ALA A 309 13.51 0.51 -9.59
CA ALA A 309 13.54 1.90 -9.13
C ALA A 309 14.89 2.56 -9.43
N TYR A 310 15.97 1.78 -9.41
CA TYR A 310 17.34 2.19 -9.68
C TYR A 310 18.02 1.20 -10.61
N GLY A 311 18.96 1.68 -11.44
CA GLY A 311 19.87 0.80 -12.19
C GLY A 311 20.84 0.13 -11.21
N TYR A 312 21.08 -1.16 -11.39
CA TYR A 312 22.07 -1.91 -10.63
C TYR A 312 23.34 -2.09 -11.44
N GLY A 313 24.49 -1.95 -10.79
CA GLY A 313 25.78 -2.02 -11.45
C GLY A 313 26.92 -2.32 -10.48
N VAL A 314 28.10 -2.40 -11.02
CA VAL A 314 29.36 -2.54 -10.28
C VAL A 314 30.22 -1.31 -10.48
N GLU A 315 30.86 -0.86 -9.41
CA GLU A 315 31.82 0.22 -9.45
C GLU A 315 33.22 -0.38 -9.58
N LEU A 316 33.92 -0.06 -10.68
CA LEU A 316 35.27 -0.53 -10.93
C LEU A 316 36.27 0.63 -10.87
N LEU A 317 37.38 0.42 -10.19
CA LEU A 317 38.47 1.37 -10.20
C LEU A 317 39.20 1.35 -11.57
N GLY A 318 39.10 2.44 -12.30
CA GLY A 318 39.86 2.62 -13.53
C GLY A 318 41.38 2.85 -13.27
N GLU A 319 42.17 2.74 -14.32
CA GLU A 319 43.63 2.94 -14.26
C GLU A 319 44.06 4.33 -13.72
N ASN A 320 43.14 5.30 -13.79
CA ASN A 320 43.34 6.66 -13.26
C ASN A 320 42.95 6.80 -11.77
N GLY A 321 42.59 5.69 -11.09
CA GLY A 321 42.17 5.69 -9.68
C GLY A 321 40.77 6.26 -9.45
N LYS A 322 39.98 6.55 -10.50
CA LYS A 322 38.57 6.96 -10.39
C LYS A 322 37.68 5.74 -10.51
N ALA A 323 36.66 5.71 -9.67
CA ALA A 323 35.60 4.72 -9.77
C ALA A 323 34.68 5.04 -10.95
N ASN A 324 34.40 4.04 -11.79
CA ASN A 324 33.43 4.11 -12.87
C ASN A 324 32.29 3.10 -12.59
N PHE A 325 31.06 3.55 -12.69
CA PHE A 325 29.88 2.71 -12.51
C PHE A 325 29.51 2.05 -13.84
N TYR A 326 29.35 0.75 -13.82
CA TYR A 326 28.91 -0.06 -14.97
C TYR A 326 27.60 -0.74 -14.62
N THR A 327 26.53 -0.38 -15.31
CA THR A 327 25.22 -0.99 -15.14
C THR A 327 25.24 -2.44 -15.63
N ILE A 328 24.65 -3.34 -14.86
CA ILE A 328 24.48 -4.74 -15.28
C ILE A 328 23.39 -4.78 -16.35
N PRO A 329 23.68 -5.38 -17.56
CA PRO A 329 22.69 -5.49 -18.63
C PRO A 329 21.39 -6.16 -18.13
N GLY A 330 20.24 -5.55 -18.44
CA GLY A 330 18.92 -6.01 -17.98
C GLY A 330 18.52 -5.56 -16.58
N LEU A 331 19.41 -4.79 -15.90
CA LEU A 331 19.11 -4.17 -14.60
C LEU A 331 19.24 -2.64 -14.69
N GLU A 332 18.96 -2.07 -15.85
CA GLU A 332 18.80 -0.64 -16.10
C GLU A 332 17.48 -0.14 -15.46
N LYS A 333 17.45 1.16 -15.10
CA LYS A 333 16.21 1.81 -14.63
C LYS A 333 15.17 1.92 -15.75
#